data_5ecf2a8d5b9be9013ead61bc6c1d998f
#
_entry.id   5ecf2a8d5b9be9013ead61bc6c1d998f
#
_cell.length_a   1.000
_cell.length_b   1.000
_cell.length_c   1.000
_cell.angle_alpha   90.00
_cell.angle_beta   90.00
_cell.angle_gamma   90.00
#
_symmetry.space_group_name_H-M   'P 1'
#
loop_
_entity.id
_entity.type
_entity.pdbx_description
1 polymer ?
#
loop_
_entity_poly.entity_id
_entity_poly.type
_entity_poly.pdbx_seq_one_letter_code
_entity_poly.pdbx_strand_id
1 'polypeptide(L)'
;MFKTMPASGPVRLTTNLADYPITKALKSGAAPSDLVSFDFAGTKIANQGFKPMVREGKFDAGELAIVTFLQAIAWGKPLVLLPAVMMGRFQHNCISYDCRKGDMTPKQLEGKRVGVRAYSQTTGVWVRGILTHEYGVDISKVKWATYEEPHVAEYKDPAFLAKFDPKGKSMEELMFEGDFDAVILGGEIPNEPRAKTLIPNAKQAALDWNARTGAVSVNHFFVVSAEVAKRPEVVEEIWRMLKETKKAM
;
A
#
# COMPACT_ATOMS: atom_id res chain seq x y z
N MET A 1 -13.21 17.40 -22.86
CA MET A 1 -13.14 16.99 -24.28
C MET A 1 -13.25 15.47 -24.31
N PHE A 2 -14.40 14.93 -24.68
CA PHE A 2 -14.63 13.48 -24.68
C PHE A 2 -13.81 12.83 -25.81
N LYS A 3 -12.87 11.96 -25.48
CA LYS A 3 -12.21 11.09 -26.48
C LYS A 3 -13.26 10.09 -26.96
N THR A 4 -13.79 10.30 -28.16
CA THR A 4 -14.55 9.27 -28.88
C THR A 4 -13.63 8.09 -29.13
N MET A 5 -14.00 6.91 -28.61
CA MET A 5 -13.22 5.69 -28.77
C MET A 5 -13.40 5.14 -30.19
N PRO A 6 -12.35 4.60 -30.82
CA PRO A 6 -12.45 4.04 -32.16
C PRO A 6 -13.33 2.77 -32.17
N ALA A 7 -14.13 2.62 -33.21
CA ALA A 7 -15.12 1.56 -33.38
C ALA A 7 -14.56 0.17 -33.78
N SER A 8 -13.23 -0.01 -33.86
CA SER A 8 -12.62 -1.29 -34.23
C SER A 8 -11.24 -1.46 -33.60
N GLY A 9 -11.15 -2.27 -32.55
CA GLY A 9 -9.92 -2.63 -31.86
C GLY A 9 -10.10 -2.70 -30.35
N PRO A 10 -9.14 -3.28 -29.62
CA PRO A 10 -9.20 -3.38 -28.16
C PRO A 10 -9.23 -2.01 -27.48
N VAL A 11 -9.96 -1.94 -26.38
CA VAL A 11 -9.98 -0.78 -25.50
C VAL A 11 -8.60 -0.65 -24.86
N ARG A 12 -7.87 0.42 -25.19
CA ARG A 12 -6.55 0.66 -24.67
C ARG A 12 -6.62 1.43 -23.35
N LEU A 13 -6.09 0.83 -22.28
CA LEU A 13 -6.15 1.37 -20.92
C LEU A 13 -4.76 1.78 -20.44
N THR A 14 -4.56 3.06 -20.16
CA THR A 14 -3.35 3.53 -19.50
C THR A 14 -3.31 2.97 -18.06
N THR A 15 -2.24 2.25 -17.72
CA THR A 15 -2.26 1.37 -16.54
C THR A 15 -1.03 1.55 -15.66
N ASN A 16 -1.24 1.84 -14.37
CA ASN A 16 -0.18 1.83 -13.36
C ASN A 16 -0.13 0.48 -12.66
N LEU A 17 0.92 -0.30 -12.92
CA LEU A 17 1.09 -1.63 -12.34
C LEU A 17 2.57 -1.94 -12.14
N ALA A 18 2.99 -2.27 -10.91
CA ALA A 18 4.38 -2.65 -10.64
C ALA A 18 4.68 -4.10 -11.08
N ASP A 19 5.95 -4.48 -11.00
CA ASP A 19 6.42 -5.80 -11.40
C ASP A 19 6.45 -6.76 -10.18
N TYR A 20 5.45 -7.61 -10.14
CA TYR A 20 5.34 -8.75 -9.22
C TYR A 20 5.26 -10.05 -10.04
N PRO A 21 5.45 -11.22 -9.44
CA PRO A 21 5.22 -12.47 -10.16
C PRO A 21 3.86 -12.50 -10.89
N ILE A 22 2.77 -12.15 -10.20
CA ILE A 22 1.43 -12.10 -10.78
C ILE A 22 1.29 -11.08 -11.93
N THR A 23 1.93 -9.92 -11.83
CA THR A 23 1.80 -8.87 -12.86
C THR A 23 2.71 -9.09 -14.05
N LYS A 24 3.83 -9.78 -13.87
CA LYS A 24 4.75 -10.15 -14.96
C LYS A 24 4.05 -11.00 -16.01
N ALA A 25 3.27 -11.99 -15.59
CA ALA A 25 2.52 -12.84 -16.52
C ALA A 25 1.49 -12.01 -17.31
N LEU A 26 0.78 -11.07 -16.67
CA LEU A 26 -0.14 -10.16 -17.37
C LEU A 26 0.62 -9.28 -18.40
N LYS A 27 1.75 -8.71 -17.99
CA LYS A 27 2.56 -7.83 -18.85
C LYS A 27 3.21 -8.57 -20.02
N SER A 28 3.53 -9.87 -19.86
CA SER A 28 4.06 -10.72 -20.91
C SER A 28 3.01 -11.27 -21.89
N GLY A 29 1.73 -10.93 -21.68
CA GLY A 29 0.64 -11.37 -22.56
C GLY A 29 0.11 -12.79 -22.26
N ALA A 30 0.34 -13.33 -21.05
CA ALA A 30 -0.15 -14.66 -20.67
C ALA A 30 -1.69 -14.76 -20.63
N ALA A 31 -2.39 -13.64 -20.60
CA ALA A 31 -3.85 -13.55 -20.70
C ALA A 31 -4.24 -12.61 -21.85
N PRO A 32 -4.17 -13.06 -23.12
CA PRO A 32 -4.49 -12.23 -24.27
C PRO A 32 -5.99 -11.88 -24.30
N SER A 33 -6.30 -10.74 -24.93
CA SER A 33 -7.66 -10.25 -25.11
C SER A 33 -7.80 -9.46 -26.41
N ASP A 34 -8.88 -9.72 -27.14
CA ASP A 34 -9.27 -8.92 -28.30
C ASP A 34 -10.08 -7.67 -27.90
N LEU A 35 -10.54 -7.61 -26.65
CA LEU A 35 -11.39 -6.52 -26.14
C LEU A 35 -10.58 -5.47 -25.35
N VAL A 36 -9.53 -5.87 -24.61
CA VAL A 36 -8.77 -5.00 -23.70
C VAL A 36 -7.29 -5.11 -23.98
N SER A 37 -6.61 -3.98 -24.04
CA SER A 37 -5.15 -3.90 -24.03
C SER A 37 -4.67 -2.93 -22.97
N PHE A 38 -3.64 -3.33 -22.20
CA PHE A 38 -3.02 -2.47 -21.20
C PHE A 38 -1.80 -1.74 -21.76
N ASP A 39 -1.78 -0.43 -21.57
CA ASP A 39 -0.64 0.44 -21.83
C ASP A 39 0.06 0.75 -20.50
N PHE A 40 1.06 -0.04 -20.18
CA PHE A 40 1.73 0.05 -18.87
C PHE A 40 2.65 1.26 -18.79
N ALA A 41 2.49 2.06 -17.72
CA ALA A 41 3.23 3.30 -17.49
C ALA A 41 4.73 3.13 -17.19
N GLY A 42 5.24 1.90 -17.12
CA GLY A 42 6.66 1.62 -16.83
C GLY A 42 7.12 2.05 -15.44
N THR A 43 6.20 2.25 -14.48
CA THR A 43 6.54 2.58 -13.10
C THR A 43 7.26 1.41 -12.44
N LYS A 44 8.44 1.65 -11.86
CA LYS A 44 9.22 0.62 -11.16
C LYS A 44 8.54 0.19 -9.85
N ILE A 45 7.91 1.13 -9.17
CA ILE A 45 7.24 0.93 -7.89
C ILE A 45 5.83 1.53 -8.00
N ALA A 46 4.80 0.74 -7.68
CA ALA A 46 3.40 1.12 -7.85
C ALA A 46 3.02 2.47 -7.23
N ASN A 47 3.56 2.79 -6.06
CA ASN A 47 3.23 4.01 -5.33
C ASN A 47 3.62 5.31 -6.07
N GLN A 48 4.54 5.24 -7.04
CA GLN A 48 4.87 6.39 -7.90
C GLN A 48 3.66 6.85 -8.74
N GLY A 49 2.74 5.92 -9.05
CA GLY A 49 1.51 6.22 -9.79
C GLY A 49 0.31 6.60 -8.92
N PHE A 50 0.37 6.46 -7.60
CA PHE A 50 -0.81 6.67 -6.75
C PHE A 50 -1.27 8.12 -6.70
N LYS A 51 -0.36 9.08 -6.47
CA LYS A 51 -0.70 10.51 -6.52
C LYS A 51 -1.25 10.93 -7.89
N PRO A 52 -0.58 10.65 -9.03
CA PRO A 52 -1.14 10.93 -10.35
C PRO A 52 -2.51 10.28 -10.59
N MET A 53 -2.75 9.06 -10.12
CA MET A 53 -4.03 8.38 -10.26
C MET A 53 -5.16 9.13 -9.55
N VAL A 54 -4.98 9.47 -8.26
CA VAL A 54 -6.06 10.04 -7.45
C VAL A 54 -6.18 11.55 -7.56
N ARG A 55 -5.12 12.26 -7.96
CA ARG A 55 -5.13 13.72 -8.08
C ARG A 55 -5.44 14.19 -9.51
N GLU A 56 -4.95 13.47 -10.49
CA GLU A 56 -4.96 13.89 -11.90
C GLU A 56 -5.85 13.01 -12.79
N GLY A 57 -6.29 11.84 -12.28
CA GLY A 57 -6.99 10.86 -13.11
C GLY A 57 -6.14 10.33 -14.27
N LYS A 58 -4.82 10.24 -14.07
CA LYS A 58 -3.86 9.96 -15.14
C LYS A 58 -3.99 8.56 -15.73
N PHE A 59 -4.51 7.59 -14.97
CA PHE A 59 -4.60 6.19 -15.36
C PHE A 59 -6.05 5.73 -15.45
N ASP A 60 -6.33 4.92 -16.47
CA ASP A 60 -7.64 4.28 -16.66
C ASP A 60 -7.81 3.07 -15.72
N ALA A 61 -6.70 2.40 -15.41
CA ALA A 61 -6.66 1.22 -14.56
C ALA A 61 -5.34 1.09 -13.81
N GLY A 62 -5.28 0.19 -12.84
CA GLY A 62 -4.02 -0.15 -12.18
C GLY A 62 -4.19 -0.55 -10.72
N GLU A 63 -3.08 -0.75 -10.04
CA GLU A 63 -3.12 -1.02 -8.61
C GLU A 63 -3.14 0.27 -7.80
N LEU A 64 -3.85 0.22 -6.67
CA LEU A 64 -3.92 1.31 -5.71
C LEU A 64 -3.93 0.75 -4.28
N ALA A 65 -3.24 1.45 -3.37
CA ALA A 65 -3.24 1.10 -1.96
C ALA A 65 -4.66 1.25 -1.37
N ILE A 66 -5.11 0.26 -0.58
CA ILE A 66 -6.51 0.23 -0.10
C ILE A 66 -6.88 1.48 0.72
N VAL A 67 -5.99 1.98 1.58
CA VAL A 67 -6.26 3.20 2.35
C VAL A 67 -6.35 4.42 1.44
N THR A 68 -5.51 4.49 0.39
CA THR A 68 -5.60 5.56 -0.61
C THR A 68 -6.92 5.49 -1.37
N PHE A 69 -7.39 4.28 -1.73
CA PHE A 69 -8.69 4.09 -2.37
C PHE A 69 -9.84 4.55 -1.48
N LEU A 70 -9.84 4.12 -0.20
CA LEU A 70 -10.89 4.53 0.75
C LEU A 70 -10.93 6.05 0.93
N GLN A 71 -9.77 6.69 1.04
CA GLN A 71 -9.69 8.16 1.05
C GLN A 71 -10.20 8.76 -0.27
N ALA A 72 -9.77 8.23 -1.42
CA ALA A 72 -10.22 8.71 -2.72
C ALA A 72 -11.74 8.70 -2.85
N ILE A 73 -12.40 7.61 -2.45
CA ILE A 73 -13.88 7.52 -2.46
C ILE A 73 -14.51 8.51 -1.48
N ALA A 74 -13.96 8.66 -0.28
CA ALA A 74 -14.46 9.63 0.71
C ALA A 74 -14.42 11.09 0.20
N TRP A 75 -13.50 11.40 -0.71
CA TRP A 75 -13.40 12.71 -1.38
C TRP A 75 -13.90 12.69 -2.83
N GLY A 76 -14.78 11.73 -3.18
CA GLY A 76 -15.51 11.73 -4.45
C GLY A 76 -14.65 11.51 -5.69
N LYS A 77 -13.47 10.87 -5.56
CA LYS A 77 -12.64 10.54 -6.74
C LYS A 77 -13.32 9.44 -7.56
N PRO A 78 -13.36 9.57 -8.91
CA PRO A 78 -14.11 8.69 -9.79
C PRO A 78 -13.34 7.37 -10.05
N LEU A 79 -13.22 6.54 -9.02
CA LEU A 79 -12.55 5.24 -9.06
C LEU A 79 -13.49 4.12 -8.60
N VAL A 80 -13.30 2.93 -9.16
CA VAL A 80 -14.01 1.70 -8.77
C VAL A 80 -12.98 0.62 -8.46
N LEU A 81 -13.14 -0.06 -7.33
CA LEU A 81 -12.28 -1.16 -6.92
C LEU A 81 -12.81 -2.48 -7.47
N LEU A 82 -11.91 -3.26 -8.09
CA LEU A 82 -12.17 -4.66 -8.41
C LEU A 82 -11.68 -5.55 -7.26
N PRO A 83 -12.37 -6.68 -6.94
CA PRO A 83 -11.98 -7.56 -5.84
C PRO A 83 -10.73 -8.40 -6.17
N ALA A 84 -9.76 -7.79 -6.84
CA ALA A 84 -8.48 -8.38 -7.25
C ALA A 84 -7.35 -7.84 -6.38
N VAL A 85 -6.85 -8.66 -5.47
CA VAL A 85 -5.71 -8.34 -4.62
C VAL A 85 -4.44 -8.41 -5.45
N MET A 86 -3.73 -7.28 -5.57
CA MET A 86 -2.44 -7.15 -6.26
C MET A 86 -1.27 -7.32 -5.31
N MET A 87 -1.41 -6.84 -4.07
CA MET A 87 -0.43 -7.02 -3.02
C MET A 87 -1.14 -7.26 -1.69
N GLY A 88 -0.81 -8.38 -1.04
CA GLY A 88 -1.26 -8.70 0.30
C GLY A 88 -0.15 -9.42 1.06
N ARG A 89 0.07 -9.05 2.31
CA ARG A 89 1.03 -9.70 3.20
C ARG A 89 0.72 -9.34 4.64
N PHE A 90 1.15 -10.16 5.57
CA PHE A 90 1.08 -9.80 6.98
C PHE A 90 1.99 -8.60 7.29
N GLN A 91 1.55 -7.74 8.21
CA GLN A 91 2.24 -6.48 8.53
C GLN A 91 2.95 -6.51 9.89
N HIS A 92 2.92 -7.65 10.59
CA HIS A 92 3.50 -7.81 11.93
C HIS A 92 5.02 -7.56 11.97
N ASN A 93 5.72 -7.82 10.86
CA ASN A 93 7.14 -7.58 10.70
C ASN A 93 7.50 -6.20 10.14
N CYS A 94 6.53 -5.28 9.99
CA CYS A 94 6.78 -3.99 9.34
C CYS A 94 7.13 -2.86 10.32
N ILE A 95 7.25 -3.12 11.61
CA ILE A 95 7.72 -2.16 12.61
C ILE A 95 9.00 -2.66 13.26
N SER A 96 10.03 -1.82 13.26
CA SER A 96 11.37 -2.14 13.72
C SER A 96 11.91 -1.12 14.70
N TYR A 97 12.85 -1.54 15.55
CA TYR A 97 13.59 -0.70 16.49
C TYR A 97 15.07 -1.09 16.54
N ASP A 98 15.93 -0.19 17.07
CA ASP A 98 17.35 -0.44 17.29
C ASP A 98 17.57 -1.14 18.64
N CYS A 99 17.89 -2.44 18.60
CA CYS A 99 18.05 -3.24 19.82
C CYS A 99 19.29 -2.90 20.66
N ARG A 100 20.22 -2.08 20.15
CA ARG A 100 21.36 -1.59 20.96
C ARG A 100 20.91 -0.69 22.12
N LYS A 101 19.69 -0.12 22.02
CA LYS A 101 19.08 0.69 23.09
C LYS A 101 18.32 -0.15 24.13
N GLY A 102 18.43 -1.46 24.07
CA GLY A 102 17.70 -2.42 24.89
C GLY A 102 16.49 -3.02 24.14
N ASP A 103 15.96 -4.11 24.68
CA ASP A 103 14.77 -4.74 24.12
C ASP A 103 13.51 -3.88 24.37
N MET A 104 12.65 -3.82 23.37
CA MET A 104 11.41 -3.04 23.40
C MET A 104 10.20 -3.95 23.16
N THR A 105 9.19 -3.80 23.98
CA THR A 105 7.87 -4.44 23.78
C THR A 105 6.91 -3.49 23.08
N PRO A 106 5.85 -3.99 22.39
CA PRO A 106 4.85 -3.12 21.75
C PRO A 106 4.27 -2.06 22.69
N LYS A 107 3.96 -2.40 23.93
CA LYS A 107 3.37 -1.46 24.91
C LYS A 107 4.30 -0.30 25.27
N GLN A 108 5.59 -0.50 25.19
CA GLN A 108 6.60 0.55 25.48
C GLN A 108 6.69 1.63 24.38
N LEU A 109 5.95 1.49 23.25
CA LEU A 109 5.82 2.57 22.27
C LEU A 109 5.10 3.81 22.80
N GLU A 110 4.28 3.68 23.83
CA GLU A 110 3.60 4.83 24.45
C GLU A 110 4.62 5.83 24.97
N GLY A 111 4.50 7.08 24.53
CA GLY A 111 5.47 8.16 24.78
C GLY A 111 6.67 8.20 23.83
N LYS A 112 6.91 7.18 23.01
CA LYS A 112 8.02 7.06 22.08
C LYS A 112 7.77 7.78 20.76
N ARG A 113 8.86 8.16 20.06
CA ARG A 113 8.82 8.72 18.72
C ARG A 113 8.84 7.60 17.68
N VAL A 114 7.80 7.53 16.86
CA VAL A 114 7.67 6.53 15.81
C VAL A 114 7.58 7.20 14.45
N GLY A 115 8.53 6.85 13.57
CA GLY A 115 8.56 7.35 12.21
C GLY A 115 7.76 6.47 11.25
N VAL A 116 7.03 7.08 10.33
CA VAL A 116 6.37 6.42 9.19
C VAL A 116 6.38 7.37 8.01
N ARG A 117 6.56 6.86 6.81
CA ARG A 117 6.68 7.68 5.58
C ARG A 117 5.50 8.64 5.41
N ALA A 118 4.28 8.14 5.46
CA ALA A 118 3.04 8.92 5.48
C ALA A 118 2.07 8.29 6.49
N TYR A 119 1.33 9.10 7.25
CA TYR A 119 0.43 8.60 8.28
C TYR A 119 -0.69 7.72 7.71
N SER A 120 -1.19 8.05 6.53
CA SER A 120 -2.20 7.28 5.80
C SER A 120 -1.64 6.12 4.98
N GLN A 121 -0.33 5.82 5.04
CA GLN A 121 0.25 4.66 4.38
C GLN A 121 -0.43 3.38 4.88
N THR A 122 -0.86 2.51 3.95
CA THR A 122 -1.62 1.29 4.28
C THR A 122 -0.92 0.40 5.30
N THR A 123 0.40 0.17 5.14
CA THR A 123 1.20 -0.56 6.14
C THR A 123 1.11 0.09 7.52
N GLY A 124 1.24 1.42 7.59
CA GLY A 124 1.12 2.16 8.85
C GLY A 124 -0.25 2.02 9.51
N VAL A 125 -1.32 2.00 8.72
CA VAL A 125 -2.69 1.78 9.22
C VAL A 125 -2.85 0.38 9.78
N TRP A 126 -2.39 -0.66 9.06
CA TRP A 126 -2.40 -2.04 9.53
C TRP A 126 -1.60 -2.22 10.82
N VAL A 127 -0.35 -1.70 10.87
CA VAL A 127 0.51 -1.82 12.05
C VAL A 127 -0.14 -1.15 13.27
N ARG A 128 -0.72 0.06 13.11
CA ARG A 128 -1.43 0.72 14.22
C ARG A 128 -2.63 -0.10 14.70
N GLY A 129 -3.40 -0.68 13.77
CA GLY A 129 -4.51 -1.56 14.12
C GLY A 129 -4.05 -2.80 14.89
N ILE A 130 -2.99 -3.46 14.44
CA ILE A 130 -2.39 -4.62 15.12
C ILE A 130 -1.89 -4.21 16.52
N LEU A 131 -1.15 -3.13 16.64
CA LEU A 131 -0.65 -2.64 17.94
C LEU A 131 -1.79 -2.36 18.92
N THR A 132 -2.88 -1.76 18.45
CA THR A 132 -4.03 -1.45 19.31
C THR A 132 -4.78 -2.70 19.71
N HIS A 133 -5.15 -3.55 18.77
CA HIS A 133 -6.09 -4.64 19.01
C HIS A 133 -5.42 -5.90 19.58
N GLU A 134 -4.16 -6.16 19.22
CA GLU A 134 -3.45 -7.36 19.66
C GLU A 134 -2.55 -7.10 20.87
N TYR A 135 -2.01 -5.88 20.99
CA TYR A 135 -1.03 -5.55 22.03
C TYR A 135 -1.50 -4.46 23.01
N GLY A 136 -2.74 -3.97 22.87
CA GLY A 136 -3.32 -2.98 23.77
C GLY A 136 -2.57 -1.63 23.80
N VAL A 137 -1.85 -1.29 22.72
CA VAL A 137 -1.13 -0.02 22.64
C VAL A 137 -2.13 1.13 22.41
N ASP A 138 -2.07 2.13 23.27
CA ASP A 138 -2.78 3.38 23.06
C ASP A 138 -1.99 4.23 22.04
N ILE A 139 -2.38 4.11 20.77
CA ILE A 139 -1.70 4.82 19.67
C ILE A 139 -1.80 6.34 19.77
N SER A 140 -2.72 6.89 20.59
CA SER A 140 -2.81 8.33 20.85
C SER A 140 -1.66 8.86 21.73
N LYS A 141 -1.03 7.97 22.49
CA LYS A 141 0.16 8.30 23.32
C LYS A 141 1.48 8.19 22.55
N VAL A 142 1.47 7.65 21.35
CA VAL A 142 2.67 7.53 20.52
C VAL A 142 2.93 8.83 19.79
N LYS A 143 4.18 9.29 19.78
CA LYS A 143 4.60 10.52 19.11
C LYS A 143 4.91 10.20 17.63
N TRP A 144 3.87 10.26 16.80
CA TRP A 144 3.98 9.96 15.37
C TRP A 144 4.67 11.07 14.60
N ALA A 145 5.54 10.69 13.66
CA ALA A 145 6.17 11.63 12.74
C ALA A 145 6.18 11.11 11.29
N THR A 146 5.98 12.00 10.32
CA THR A 146 5.97 11.68 8.88
C THR A 146 6.68 12.76 8.07
N TYR A 147 7.09 12.42 6.83
CA TYR A 147 7.72 13.36 5.91
C TYR A 147 7.01 13.47 4.56
N GLU A 148 6.23 12.47 4.17
CA GLU A 148 5.48 12.55 2.93
C GLU A 148 4.07 13.09 3.14
N GLU A 149 3.57 13.78 2.12
CA GLU A 149 2.17 14.17 2.03
C GLU A 149 1.27 12.97 1.71
N PRO A 150 0.01 12.99 2.17
CA PRO A 150 -1.01 12.03 1.76
C PRO A 150 -1.15 11.94 0.24
N HIS A 151 -1.59 10.80 -0.27
CA HIS A 151 -1.84 10.63 -1.70
C HIS A 151 -3.02 11.48 -2.18
N VAL A 152 -4.10 11.53 -1.42
CA VAL A 152 -5.29 12.37 -1.69
C VAL A 152 -5.02 13.77 -1.13
N ALA A 153 -5.04 14.78 -1.99
CA ALA A 153 -4.64 16.15 -1.63
C ALA A 153 -5.60 16.80 -0.61
N GLU A 154 -6.86 16.43 -0.65
CA GLU A 154 -7.91 16.96 0.23
C GLU A 154 -7.83 16.40 1.66
N TYR A 155 -7.24 15.21 1.83
CA TYR A 155 -7.04 14.64 3.16
C TYR A 155 -6.03 15.47 3.95
N LYS A 156 -6.39 15.79 5.18
CA LYS A 156 -5.50 16.50 6.11
C LYS A 156 -5.02 15.54 7.18
N ASP A 157 -3.72 15.50 7.36
CA ASP A 157 -3.11 14.76 8.46
C ASP A 157 -3.60 15.31 9.81
N PRO A 158 -3.73 14.44 10.83
CA PRO A 158 -4.10 14.87 12.18
C PRO A 158 -3.13 15.92 12.75
N ALA A 159 -3.66 16.89 13.50
CA ALA A 159 -2.88 18.00 14.04
C ALA A 159 -1.75 17.58 15.02
N PHE A 160 -1.87 16.40 15.65
CA PHE A 160 -0.84 15.88 16.55
C PHE A 160 0.38 15.32 15.83
N LEU A 161 0.32 15.16 14.51
CA LEU A 161 1.37 14.53 13.73
C LEU A 161 2.53 15.48 13.49
N ALA A 162 3.73 15.10 13.93
CA ALA A 162 4.93 15.85 13.62
C ALA A 162 5.37 15.65 12.17
N LYS A 163 5.83 16.73 11.54
CA LYS A 163 6.50 16.68 10.23
C LYS A 163 8.00 16.77 10.43
N PHE A 164 8.77 16.06 9.59
CA PHE A 164 10.23 16.14 9.59
C PHE A 164 10.79 16.08 8.17
N ASP A 165 12.01 16.53 8.00
CA ASP A 165 12.77 16.38 6.75
C ASP A 165 13.76 15.22 6.91
N PRO A 166 13.66 14.17 6.08
CA PRO A 166 14.56 13.02 6.13
C PRO A 166 15.98 13.35 5.65
N LYS A 167 16.21 14.51 5.00
CA LYS A 167 17.51 14.95 4.47
C LYS A 167 18.21 13.90 3.61
N GLY A 168 17.43 13.16 2.82
CA GLY A 168 17.91 12.08 1.96
C GLY A 168 18.22 10.77 2.67
N LYS A 169 18.01 10.66 3.99
CA LYS A 169 18.21 9.44 4.76
C LYS A 169 16.98 8.52 4.67
N SER A 170 17.23 7.23 4.76
CA SER A 170 16.18 6.23 4.93
C SER A 170 15.61 6.26 6.36
N MET A 171 14.43 5.66 6.54
CA MET A 171 13.82 5.55 7.87
C MET A 171 14.67 4.72 8.83
N GLU A 172 15.36 3.71 8.30
CA GLU A 172 16.29 2.85 9.04
C GLU A 172 17.49 3.64 9.55
N GLU A 173 18.10 4.45 8.70
CA GLU A 173 19.23 5.32 9.09
C GLU A 173 18.81 6.28 10.20
N LEU A 174 17.68 6.95 10.06
CA LEU A 174 17.13 7.86 11.09
C LEU A 174 16.86 7.14 12.42
N MET A 175 16.39 5.90 12.39
CA MET A 175 16.22 5.07 13.59
C MET A 175 17.57 4.77 14.25
N PHE A 176 18.57 4.38 13.46
CA PHE A 176 19.91 4.04 13.97
C PHE A 176 20.69 5.24 14.49
N GLU A 177 20.41 6.43 13.97
CA GLU A 177 20.98 7.69 14.48
C GLU A 177 20.27 8.18 15.75
N GLY A 178 19.06 7.66 16.03
CA GLY A 178 18.34 7.98 17.25
C GLY A 178 17.25 9.03 17.09
N ASP A 179 16.95 9.45 15.86
CA ASP A 179 15.83 10.34 15.59
C ASP A 179 14.47 9.71 15.92
N PHE A 180 14.39 8.38 15.80
CA PHE A 180 13.20 7.59 16.15
C PHE A 180 13.55 6.44 17.09
N ASP A 181 12.63 6.12 17.98
CA ASP A 181 12.69 4.91 18.81
C ASP A 181 12.30 3.66 18.04
N ALA A 182 11.36 3.80 17.10
CA ALA A 182 10.93 2.77 16.17
C ALA A 182 10.48 3.38 14.84
N VAL A 183 10.45 2.57 13.77
CA VAL A 183 10.00 2.99 12.44
C VAL A 183 9.09 1.95 11.80
N ILE A 184 8.08 2.42 11.07
CA ILE A 184 7.23 1.55 10.23
C ILE A 184 7.77 1.59 8.81
N LEU A 185 8.18 0.42 8.32
CA LEU A 185 8.76 0.24 7.00
C LEU A 185 7.71 -0.24 6.00
N GLY A 186 7.89 0.13 4.74
CA GLY A 186 7.03 -0.34 3.65
C GLY A 186 7.32 -1.77 3.19
N GLY A 187 8.38 -2.37 3.70
CA GLY A 187 8.91 -3.69 3.38
C GLY A 187 9.27 -4.52 4.61
N GLU A 188 10.12 -5.49 4.40
CA GLU A 188 10.73 -6.25 5.49
C GLU A 188 11.71 -5.37 6.26
N ILE A 189 12.00 -5.73 7.50
CA ILE A 189 13.03 -5.05 8.28
C ILE A 189 14.40 -5.28 7.64
N PRO A 190 15.36 -4.37 7.83
CA PRO A 190 16.72 -4.52 7.33
C PRO A 190 17.35 -5.82 7.83
N ASN A 191 18.13 -6.48 6.97
CA ASN A 191 18.99 -7.59 7.38
C ASN A 191 20.25 -7.02 8.07
N GLU A 192 20.04 -6.45 9.24
CA GLU A 192 21.02 -5.72 10.04
C GLU A 192 20.90 -6.21 11.48
N PRO A 193 21.98 -6.72 12.13
CA PRO A 193 21.92 -7.30 13.48
C PRO A 193 21.34 -6.41 14.57
N ARG A 194 21.43 -5.08 14.39
CA ARG A 194 20.86 -4.10 15.32
C ARG A 194 19.37 -3.81 15.11
N ALA A 195 18.78 -4.23 13.97
CA ALA A 195 17.35 -4.09 13.70
C ALA A 195 16.60 -5.30 14.23
N LYS A 196 15.61 -5.07 15.09
CA LYS A 196 14.66 -6.11 15.50
C LYS A 196 13.22 -5.70 15.18
N THR A 197 12.37 -6.70 14.90
CA THR A 197 10.93 -6.47 14.86
C THR A 197 10.42 -6.13 16.25
N LEU A 198 9.56 -5.13 16.34
CA LEU A 198 8.94 -4.74 17.60
C LEU A 198 7.98 -5.83 18.10
N ILE A 199 7.27 -6.49 17.17
CA ILE A 199 6.37 -7.60 17.49
C ILE A 199 7.21 -8.87 17.61
N PRO A 200 7.27 -9.51 18.81
CA PRO A 200 8.03 -10.73 18.99
C PRO A 200 7.50 -11.86 18.11
N ASN A 201 8.42 -12.65 17.54
CA ASN A 201 8.06 -13.75 16.65
C ASN A 201 7.04 -13.36 15.58
N ALA A 202 7.23 -12.20 14.93
CA ALA A 202 6.26 -11.55 14.05
C ALA A 202 5.61 -12.47 13.02
N LYS A 203 6.36 -13.46 12.49
CA LYS A 203 5.82 -14.45 11.55
C LYS A 203 4.77 -15.35 12.24
N GLN A 204 5.09 -15.89 13.42
CA GLN A 204 4.16 -16.74 14.16
C GLN A 204 2.96 -15.93 14.65
N ALA A 205 3.19 -14.73 15.20
CA ALA A 205 2.12 -13.82 15.61
C ALA A 205 1.14 -13.52 14.47
N ALA A 206 1.64 -13.36 13.25
CA ALA A 206 0.80 -13.14 12.06
C ALA A 206 -0.05 -14.37 11.71
N LEU A 207 0.53 -15.58 11.80
CA LEU A 207 -0.20 -16.83 11.54
C LEU A 207 -1.28 -17.08 12.59
N ASP A 208 -0.97 -16.84 13.87
CA ASP A 208 -1.91 -16.99 14.98
C ASP A 208 -3.06 -15.97 14.85
N TRP A 209 -2.74 -14.73 14.46
CA TRP A 209 -3.73 -13.70 14.17
C TRP A 209 -4.67 -14.13 13.03
N ASN A 210 -4.10 -14.62 11.93
CA ASN A 210 -4.89 -15.12 10.80
C ASN A 210 -5.76 -16.31 11.18
N ALA A 211 -5.21 -17.29 11.92
CA ALA A 211 -5.97 -18.47 12.36
C ALA A 211 -7.17 -18.10 13.23
N ARG A 212 -7.04 -17.07 14.07
CA ARG A 212 -8.10 -16.61 14.97
C ARG A 212 -9.13 -15.71 14.29
N THR A 213 -8.70 -14.87 13.34
CA THR A 213 -9.56 -13.83 12.74
C THR A 213 -10.02 -14.14 11.33
N GLY A 214 -9.35 -15.05 10.64
CA GLY A 214 -9.52 -15.28 9.18
C GLY A 214 -9.01 -14.12 8.31
N ALA A 215 -8.45 -13.07 8.89
CA ALA A 215 -8.06 -11.87 8.18
C ALA A 215 -6.68 -11.99 7.53
N VAL A 216 -6.51 -11.34 6.39
CA VAL A 216 -5.23 -11.12 5.71
C VAL A 216 -5.06 -9.64 5.44
N SER A 217 -3.90 -9.09 5.77
CA SER A 217 -3.63 -7.67 5.52
C SER A 217 -3.43 -7.42 4.03
N VAL A 218 -4.41 -6.79 3.38
CA VAL A 218 -4.30 -6.40 1.98
C VAL A 218 -3.71 -5.00 1.89
N ASN A 219 -2.73 -4.83 1.00
CA ASN A 219 -2.12 -3.54 0.71
C ASN A 219 -2.72 -2.89 -0.53
N HIS A 220 -2.74 -3.59 -1.67
CA HIS A 220 -3.19 -3.02 -2.93
C HIS A 220 -4.27 -3.90 -3.58
N PHE A 221 -5.24 -3.22 -4.16
CA PHE A 221 -6.22 -3.81 -5.07
C PHE A 221 -6.05 -3.25 -6.47
N PHE A 222 -6.64 -3.95 -7.46
CA PHE A 222 -6.81 -3.41 -8.79
C PHE A 222 -8.00 -2.44 -8.79
N VAL A 223 -7.83 -1.28 -9.39
CA VAL A 223 -8.87 -0.27 -9.55
C VAL A 223 -9.00 0.12 -11.02
N VAL A 224 -10.18 0.61 -11.38
CA VAL A 224 -10.45 1.21 -12.69
C VAL A 224 -11.07 2.58 -12.50
N SER A 225 -10.95 3.45 -13.50
CA SER A 225 -11.69 4.72 -13.52
C SER A 225 -13.20 4.48 -13.61
N ALA A 226 -14.01 5.43 -13.12
CA ALA A 226 -15.46 5.35 -13.24
C ALA A 226 -15.92 5.29 -14.71
N GLU A 227 -15.16 5.84 -15.65
CA GLU A 227 -15.46 5.75 -17.09
C GLU A 227 -15.29 4.32 -17.62
N VAL A 228 -14.21 3.63 -17.22
CA VAL A 228 -14.03 2.20 -17.54
C VAL A 228 -15.13 1.36 -16.90
N ALA A 229 -15.50 1.66 -15.65
CA ALA A 229 -16.52 0.94 -14.91
C ALA A 229 -17.95 1.04 -15.53
N LYS A 230 -18.21 2.03 -16.37
CA LYS A 230 -19.47 2.13 -17.15
C LYS A 230 -19.59 1.09 -18.27
N ARG A 231 -18.54 0.32 -18.49
CA ARG A 231 -18.44 -0.70 -19.53
C ARG A 231 -18.28 -2.09 -18.89
N PRO A 232 -19.41 -2.76 -18.52
CA PRO A 232 -19.36 -4.05 -17.83
C PRO A 232 -18.53 -5.10 -18.57
N GLU A 233 -18.63 -5.15 -19.89
CA GLU A 233 -17.89 -6.08 -20.75
C GLU A 233 -16.37 -5.90 -20.64
N VAL A 234 -15.89 -4.66 -20.49
CA VAL A 234 -14.48 -4.35 -20.29
C VAL A 234 -14.04 -4.76 -18.89
N VAL A 235 -14.86 -4.49 -17.87
CA VAL A 235 -14.57 -4.86 -16.47
C VAL A 235 -14.52 -6.38 -16.31
N GLU A 236 -15.46 -7.11 -16.90
CA GLU A 236 -15.49 -8.58 -16.88
C GLU A 236 -14.26 -9.16 -17.55
N GLU A 237 -13.83 -8.59 -18.67
CA GLU A 237 -12.65 -9.02 -19.39
C GLU A 237 -11.38 -8.74 -18.60
N ILE A 238 -11.21 -7.55 -17.98
CA ILE A 238 -10.11 -7.25 -17.04
C ILE A 238 -10.10 -8.30 -15.93
N TRP A 239 -11.26 -8.62 -15.35
CA TRP A 239 -11.37 -9.61 -14.28
C TRP A 239 -10.95 -11.00 -14.73
N ARG A 240 -11.36 -11.41 -15.96
CA ARG A 240 -10.90 -12.66 -16.56
C ARG A 240 -9.39 -12.70 -16.69
N MET A 241 -8.79 -11.66 -17.29
CA MET A 241 -7.36 -11.55 -17.50
C MET A 241 -6.57 -11.64 -16.18
N LEU A 242 -7.01 -10.94 -15.12
CA LEU A 242 -6.39 -11.00 -13.81
C LEU A 242 -6.47 -12.39 -13.18
N LYS A 243 -7.62 -13.09 -13.33
CA LYS A 243 -7.79 -14.47 -12.84
C LYS A 243 -6.89 -15.46 -13.57
N GLU A 244 -6.81 -15.37 -14.89
CA GLU A 244 -5.95 -16.25 -15.70
C GLU A 244 -4.48 -16.05 -15.38
N THR A 245 -4.04 -14.79 -15.28
CA THR A 245 -2.69 -14.47 -14.85
C THR A 245 -2.33 -15.09 -13.51
N LYS A 246 -3.26 -15.08 -12.55
CA LYS A 246 -3.04 -15.69 -11.24
C LYS A 246 -2.96 -17.22 -11.29
N LYS A 247 -3.66 -17.87 -12.23
CA LYS A 247 -3.59 -19.32 -12.41
C LYS A 247 -2.30 -19.78 -13.09
N ALA A 248 -1.67 -18.91 -13.86
CA ALA A 248 -0.43 -19.18 -14.59
C ALA A 248 0.85 -19.11 -13.71
N MET A 249 0.69 -18.84 -12.42
CA MET A 249 1.76 -18.82 -11.40
C MET A 249 1.86 -20.15 -10.66
#